data_4c3c323df7b2ae77d2f29b3a4475bbac
#
_entry.id   4c3c323df7b2ae77d2f29b3a4475bbac
#
_cell.length_a   1.000
_cell.length_b   1.000
_cell.length_c   1.000
_cell.angle_alpha   90.00
_cell.angle_beta   90.00
_cell.angle_gamma   90.00
#
_symmetry.space_group_name_H-M   'P 1'
#
loop_
_entity.id
_entity.type
_entity.pdbx_description
1 polymer ?
#
loop_
_entity_poly.entity_id
_entity_poly.type
_entity_poly.pdbx_seq_one_letter_code
_entity_poly.pdbx_strand_id
1 'polypeptide(L)'
;MVALLFHAIEQGLAYGIAALGVFLTYRILDFPDLTVDGSFVTGAAIASILLVRYGVDPFSVLFFAFIAGMIAGIITGILNTRLGIKDLLAGVLTMIMLYSINLRIMGRPNISLLRVPTATRLIAAAWSPLGGMAVVAFIALITFAVKAVLDSFLRTEIGFALRATGENEGMITAHGVNTATMKLAGLSLANGLVALSGALVAQYSGFADVGMGIGTIVTGLAAVIIGGSLIRSRRVGWMTASVLFGSIVYRLAVVLALRYGYVVGFQASDLKLITSLIVILALVAPYLRDRKRRRVQAC
;
A
#
# COMPACT_ATOMS: atom_id res chain seq x y z
N MET A 1 -12.23 23.15 6.82
CA MET A 1 -11.99 22.69 5.46
C MET A 1 -10.49 22.39 5.24
N VAL A 2 -9.62 23.35 5.47
CA VAL A 2 -8.16 23.22 5.26
C VAL A 2 -7.56 22.04 6.05
N ALA A 3 -7.84 21.90 7.34
CA ALA A 3 -7.32 20.79 8.15
C ALA A 3 -7.75 19.39 7.65
N LEU A 4 -8.96 19.27 7.10
CA LEU A 4 -9.45 18.03 6.48
C LEU A 4 -8.67 17.66 5.21
N LEU A 5 -8.34 18.66 4.39
CA LEU A 5 -7.53 18.45 3.19
C LEU A 5 -6.11 18.00 3.55
N PHE A 6 -5.49 18.63 4.56
CA PHE A 6 -4.18 18.19 5.05
C PHE A 6 -4.21 16.74 5.53
N HIS A 7 -5.23 16.36 6.32
CA HIS A 7 -5.39 15.00 6.81
C HIS A 7 -5.60 13.97 5.68
N ALA A 8 -6.37 14.34 4.65
CA ALA A 8 -6.55 13.48 3.46
C ALA A 8 -5.25 13.30 2.68
N ILE A 9 -4.43 14.35 2.56
CA ILE A 9 -3.12 14.30 1.88
C ILE A 9 -2.14 13.45 2.69
N GLU A 10 -2.05 13.63 4.01
CA GLU A 10 -1.21 12.81 4.89
C GLU A 10 -1.53 11.33 4.75
N GLN A 11 -2.80 10.97 4.91
CA GLN A 11 -3.24 9.60 4.74
C GLN A 11 -3.02 9.10 3.31
N GLY A 12 -3.33 9.93 2.31
CA GLY A 12 -3.13 9.60 0.90
C GLY A 12 -1.68 9.27 0.56
N LEU A 13 -0.73 10.02 1.12
CA LEU A 13 0.70 9.77 0.95
C LEU A 13 1.16 8.50 1.70
N ALA A 14 0.76 8.34 2.97
CA ALA A 14 1.15 7.19 3.78
C ALA A 14 0.63 5.87 3.18
N TYR A 15 -0.64 5.81 2.79
CA TYR A 15 -1.21 4.65 2.08
C TYR A 15 -0.76 4.58 0.61
N GLY A 16 -0.26 5.67 0.04
CA GLY A 16 0.35 5.71 -1.28
C GLY A 16 1.56 4.78 -1.40
N ILE A 17 2.32 4.60 -0.31
CA ILE A 17 3.43 3.63 -0.26
C ILE A 17 2.88 2.19 -0.40
N ALA A 18 1.80 1.84 0.30
CA ALA A 18 1.14 0.54 0.12
C ALA A 18 0.58 0.38 -1.29
N ALA A 19 -0.01 1.44 -1.86
CA ALA A 19 -0.49 1.43 -3.23
C ALA A 19 0.63 1.22 -4.26
N LEU A 20 1.86 1.71 -4.02
CA LEU A 20 3.03 1.39 -4.84
C LEU A 20 3.41 -0.11 -4.73
N GLY A 21 3.29 -0.72 -3.54
CA GLY A 21 3.47 -2.16 -3.37
C GLY A 21 2.43 -2.96 -4.17
N VAL A 22 1.15 -2.59 -4.06
CA VAL A 22 0.05 -3.20 -4.84
C VAL A 22 0.23 -2.97 -6.34
N PHE A 23 0.71 -1.80 -6.75
CA PHE A 23 1.06 -1.53 -8.15
C PHE A 23 2.12 -2.50 -8.67
N LEU A 24 3.13 -2.81 -7.87
CA LEU A 24 4.21 -3.72 -8.23
C LEU A 24 3.70 -5.16 -8.42
N THR A 25 2.83 -5.65 -7.54
CA THR A 25 2.26 -7.00 -7.67
C THR A 25 1.21 -7.06 -8.76
N TYR A 26 0.22 -6.18 -8.74
CA TYR A 26 -0.95 -6.26 -9.61
C TYR A 26 -0.65 -5.79 -11.05
N ARG A 27 0.09 -4.67 -11.22
CA ARG A 27 0.29 -4.05 -12.56
C ARG A 27 1.59 -4.47 -13.23
N ILE A 28 2.65 -4.73 -12.44
CA ILE A 28 3.98 -5.06 -12.95
C ILE A 28 4.17 -6.57 -13.08
N LEU A 29 3.80 -7.34 -12.04
CA LEU A 29 3.96 -8.80 -12.00
C LEU A 29 2.73 -9.57 -12.53
N ASP A 30 1.59 -8.91 -12.68
CA ASP A 30 0.28 -9.54 -12.95
C ASP A 30 -0.07 -10.64 -11.93
N PHE A 31 0.28 -10.40 -10.67
CA PHE A 31 0.08 -11.32 -9.55
C PHE A 31 -0.92 -10.74 -8.56
N PRO A 32 -2.13 -11.33 -8.40
CA PRO A 32 -3.13 -10.90 -7.41
C PRO A 32 -2.69 -11.32 -6.00
N ASP A 33 -1.97 -10.45 -5.29
CA ASP A 33 -1.37 -10.74 -3.99
C ASP A 33 -2.24 -10.25 -2.82
N LEU A 34 -2.95 -11.17 -2.17
CA LEU A 34 -3.73 -10.90 -0.97
C LEU A 34 -2.90 -10.85 0.32
N THR A 35 -1.60 -11.18 0.26
CA THR A 35 -0.67 -11.05 1.39
C THR A 35 -0.57 -9.60 1.88
N VAL A 36 -0.83 -8.64 1.00
CA VAL A 36 -0.83 -7.20 1.25
C VAL A 36 -1.57 -6.83 2.54
N ASP A 37 -2.78 -7.38 2.76
CA ASP A 37 -3.56 -7.10 3.97
C ASP A 37 -2.83 -7.57 5.23
N GLY A 38 -2.21 -8.75 5.19
CA GLY A 38 -1.40 -9.29 6.28
C GLY A 38 -0.10 -8.52 6.50
N SER A 39 0.63 -8.21 5.42
CA SER A 39 1.92 -7.51 5.47
C SER A 39 1.78 -6.08 6.00
N PHE A 40 0.69 -5.40 5.70
CA PHE A 40 0.39 -4.08 6.26
C PHE A 40 0.32 -4.13 7.79
N VAL A 41 -0.40 -5.12 8.33
CA VAL A 41 -0.48 -5.36 9.77
C VAL A 41 0.85 -5.81 10.35
N THR A 42 1.64 -6.62 9.61
CA THR A 42 2.99 -7.02 10.06
C THR A 42 3.87 -5.80 10.29
N GLY A 43 3.85 -4.83 9.39
CA GLY A 43 4.56 -3.57 9.57
C GLY A 43 4.11 -2.80 10.81
N ALA A 44 2.79 -2.68 11.02
CA ALA A 44 2.22 -2.03 12.19
C ALA A 44 2.55 -2.78 13.50
N ALA A 45 2.52 -4.12 13.49
CA ALA A 45 2.83 -4.96 14.63
C ALA A 45 4.30 -4.83 15.05
N ILE A 46 5.24 -4.92 14.09
CA ILE A 46 6.67 -4.72 14.35
C ILE A 46 6.93 -3.31 14.88
N ALA A 47 6.32 -2.28 14.25
CA ALA A 47 6.48 -0.92 14.71
C ALA A 47 5.97 -0.73 16.13
N SER A 48 4.81 -1.27 16.45
CA SER A 48 4.22 -1.10 17.78
C SER A 48 5.03 -1.79 18.87
N ILE A 49 5.51 -3.02 18.64
CA ILE A 49 6.26 -3.75 19.65
C ILE A 49 7.66 -3.17 19.88
N LEU A 50 8.36 -2.77 18.81
CA LEU A 50 9.68 -2.17 18.90
C LEU A 50 9.64 -0.82 19.61
N LEU A 51 8.61 -0.01 19.36
CA LEU A 51 8.44 1.28 20.04
C LEU A 51 8.02 1.12 21.51
N VAL A 52 7.01 0.27 21.80
CA VAL A 52 6.40 0.19 23.12
C VAL A 52 7.24 -0.65 24.09
N ARG A 53 7.78 -1.78 23.64
CA ARG A 53 8.49 -2.73 24.52
C ARG A 53 10.00 -2.51 24.54
N TYR A 54 10.58 -2.16 23.40
CA TYR A 54 12.04 -2.06 23.28
C TYR A 54 12.55 -0.62 23.20
N GLY A 55 11.68 0.38 23.06
CA GLY A 55 12.08 1.79 22.99
C GLY A 55 13.02 2.12 21.83
N VAL A 56 12.91 1.35 20.72
CA VAL A 56 13.75 1.56 19.54
C VAL A 56 13.41 2.89 18.88
N ASP A 57 14.42 3.51 18.26
CA ASP A 57 14.23 4.78 17.53
C ASP A 57 13.14 4.65 16.45
N PRO A 58 12.16 5.60 16.41
CA PRO A 58 11.01 5.53 15.51
C PRO A 58 11.35 5.46 14.01
N PHE A 59 12.50 6.00 13.60
CA PHE A 59 12.94 5.94 12.20
C PHE A 59 13.52 4.57 11.85
N SER A 60 14.33 3.99 12.74
CA SER A 60 14.90 2.65 12.57
C SER A 60 13.81 1.58 12.50
N VAL A 61 12.70 1.78 13.21
CA VAL A 61 11.55 0.87 13.20
C VAL A 61 10.94 0.71 11.81
N LEU A 62 10.94 1.76 10.98
CA LEU A 62 10.44 1.70 9.61
C LEU A 62 11.27 0.72 8.76
N PHE A 63 12.58 0.68 8.96
CA PHE A 63 13.46 -0.25 8.28
C PHE A 63 13.20 -1.71 8.69
N PHE A 64 13.03 -1.98 9.98
CA PHE A 64 12.68 -3.33 10.45
C PHE A 64 11.32 -3.79 9.95
N ALA A 65 10.34 -2.89 9.90
CA ALA A 65 9.02 -3.18 9.34
C ALA A 65 9.11 -3.55 7.85
N PHE A 66 9.92 -2.82 7.07
CA PHE A 66 10.16 -3.12 5.66
C PHE A 66 10.75 -4.53 5.47
N ILE A 67 11.77 -4.90 6.26
CA ILE A 67 12.37 -6.24 6.20
C ILE A 67 11.36 -7.32 6.56
N ALA A 68 10.55 -7.11 7.60
CA ALA A 68 9.52 -8.08 7.99
C ALA A 68 8.48 -8.30 6.86
N GLY A 69 8.08 -7.22 6.19
CA GLY A 69 7.23 -7.31 5.00
C GLY A 69 7.91 -8.06 3.84
N MET A 70 9.19 -7.82 3.61
CA MET A 70 9.95 -8.58 2.60
C MET A 70 9.92 -10.08 2.87
N ILE A 71 10.08 -10.49 4.13
CA ILE A 71 10.01 -11.91 4.53
C ILE A 71 8.61 -12.47 4.24
N ALA A 72 7.54 -11.72 4.54
CA ALA A 72 6.17 -12.13 4.22
C ALA A 72 5.99 -12.35 2.71
N GLY A 73 6.48 -11.45 1.88
CA GLY A 73 6.43 -11.58 0.42
C GLY A 73 7.26 -12.77 -0.10
N ILE A 74 8.42 -13.06 0.52
CA ILE A 74 9.23 -14.24 0.19
C ILE A 74 8.44 -15.52 0.50
N ILE A 75 7.72 -15.60 1.62
CA ILE A 75 6.89 -16.76 1.98
C ILE A 75 5.84 -16.99 0.89
N THR A 76 5.10 -15.97 0.50
CA THR A 76 4.11 -16.05 -0.59
C THR A 76 4.75 -16.51 -1.91
N GLY A 77 5.90 -15.94 -2.24
CA GLY A 77 6.64 -16.30 -3.44
C GLY A 77 7.11 -17.75 -3.43
N ILE A 78 7.57 -18.28 -2.30
CA ILE A 78 7.96 -19.69 -2.14
C ILE A 78 6.75 -20.61 -2.30
N LEU A 79 5.62 -20.29 -1.68
CA LEU A 79 4.37 -21.06 -1.82
C LEU A 79 3.95 -21.15 -3.29
N ASN A 80 4.08 -20.06 -4.04
CA ASN A 80 3.73 -20.03 -5.45
C ASN A 80 4.76 -20.74 -6.33
N THR A 81 6.04 -20.35 -6.25
CA THR A 81 7.07 -20.76 -7.22
C THR A 81 7.66 -22.14 -6.96
N ARG A 82 7.79 -22.56 -5.68
CA ARG A 82 8.37 -23.85 -5.32
C ARG A 82 7.32 -24.93 -5.03
N LEU A 83 6.21 -24.55 -4.40
CA LEU A 83 5.15 -25.48 -4.03
C LEU A 83 4.02 -25.55 -5.08
N GLY A 84 4.08 -24.70 -6.12
CA GLY A 84 3.10 -24.70 -7.22
C GLY A 84 1.70 -24.26 -6.82
N ILE A 85 1.55 -23.58 -5.68
CA ILE A 85 0.25 -23.07 -5.22
C ILE A 85 -0.14 -21.88 -6.10
N LYS A 86 -1.39 -21.84 -6.57
CA LYS A 86 -1.89 -20.74 -7.40
C LYS A 86 -1.76 -19.39 -6.69
N ASP A 87 -1.46 -18.33 -7.44
CA ASP A 87 -1.12 -16.98 -6.97
C ASP A 87 -2.08 -16.46 -5.90
N LEU A 88 -3.38 -16.44 -6.19
CA LEU A 88 -4.41 -16.00 -5.26
C LEU A 88 -4.42 -16.80 -3.97
N LEU A 89 -4.30 -18.12 -4.07
CA LEU A 89 -4.35 -19.02 -2.91
C LEU A 89 -3.10 -18.88 -2.04
N ALA A 90 -1.92 -18.71 -2.65
CA ALA A 90 -0.67 -18.45 -1.93
C ALA A 90 -0.79 -17.16 -1.09
N GLY A 91 -1.34 -16.09 -1.68
CA GLY A 91 -1.59 -14.84 -0.97
C GLY A 91 -2.56 -14.98 0.20
N VAL A 92 -3.69 -15.67 -0.01
CA VAL A 92 -4.69 -15.92 1.06
C VAL A 92 -4.10 -16.74 2.20
N LEU A 93 -3.36 -17.80 1.91
CA LEU A 93 -2.74 -18.64 2.94
C LEU A 93 -1.74 -17.86 3.76
N THR A 94 -0.89 -17.06 3.11
CA THR A 94 0.08 -16.20 3.82
C THR A 94 -0.63 -15.14 4.65
N MET A 95 -1.69 -14.50 4.14
CA MET A 95 -2.48 -13.53 4.90
C MET A 95 -3.04 -14.12 6.20
N ILE A 96 -3.60 -15.35 6.13
CA ILE A 96 -4.14 -16.04 7.31
C ILE A 96 -3.02 -16.41 8.30
N MET A 97 -1.87 -16.88 7.80
CA MET A 97 -0.70 -17.14 8.65
C MET A 97 -0.22 -15.87 9.35
N LEU A 98 -0.12 -14.76 8.61
CA LEU A 98 0.32 -13.47 9.16
C LEU A 98 -0.63 -12.94 10.21
N TYR A 99 -1.95 -13.17 10.10
CA TYR A 99 -2.90 -12.77 11.14
C TYR A 99 -2.51 -13.37 12.50
N SER A 100 -2.23 -14.68 12.55
CA SER A 100 -1.84 -15.37 13.79
C SER A 100 -0.45 -14.94 14.27
N ILE A 101 0.49 -14.74 13.34
CA ILE A 101 1.85 -14.28 13.66
C ILE A 101 1.80 -12.87 14.24
N ASN A 102 1.07 -11.95 13.62
CA ASN A 102 0.92 -10.56 14.05
C ASN A 102 0.26 -10.48 15.44
N LEU A 103 -0.79 -11.28 15.69
CA LEU A 103 -1.42 -11.36 17.00
C LEU A 103 -0.44 -11.85 18.07
N ARG A 104 0.41 -12.84 17.74
CA ARG A 104 1.44 -13.36 18.65
C ARG A 104 2.54 -12.33 18.90
N ILE A 105 2.98 -11.58 17.89
CA ILE A 105 3.98 -10.50 18.03
C ILE A 105 3.42 -9.41 18.94
N MET A 106 2.18 -8.97 18.70
CA MET A 106 1.53 -7.90 19.46
C MET A 106 1.13 -8.34 20.88
N GLY A 107 0.86 -9.64 21.10
CA GLY A 107 0.36 -10.20 22.35
C GLY A 107 -1.06 -9.78 22.73
N ARG A 108 -1.65 -8.84 22.01
CA ARG A 108 -3.03 -8.35 22.15
C ARG A 108 -3.51 -7.76 20.81
N PRO A 109 -4.83 -7.74 20.55
CA PRO A 109 -5.38 -7.30 19.27
C PRO A 109 -5.07 -5.84 18.91
N ASN A 110 -4.93 -4.97 19.92
CA ASN A 110 -4.66 -3.55 19.73
C ASN A 110 -3.57 -3.06 20.69
N ILE A 111 -2.63 -2.26 20.16
CA ILE A 111 -1.56 -1.61 20.93
C ILE A 111 -1.64 -0.10 20.71
N SER A 112 -1.79 0.66 21.79
CA SER A 112 -1.76 2.12 21.75
C SER A 112 -0.31 2.63 21.72
N LEU A 113 -0.02 3.54 20.81
CA LEU A 113 1.24 4.26 20.66
C LEU A 113 1.18 5.69 21.22
N LEU A 114 0.08 6.05 21.91
CA LEU A 114 -0.16 7.42 22.38
C LEU A 114 0.86 7.89 23.44
N ARG A 115 1.49 6.98 24.15
CA ARG A 115 2.43 7.28 25.24
C ARG A 115 3.91 7.13 24.86
N VAL A 116 4.20 6.74 23.62
CA VAL A 116 5.57 6.55 23.13
C VAL A 116 5.92 7.61 22.08
N PRO A 117 7.19 7.99 21.97
CA PRO A 117 7.64 8.87 20.90
C PRO A 117 7.49 8.15 19.56
N THR A 118 6.73 8.74 18.63
CA THR A 118 6.61 8.29 17.24
C THR A 118 7.34 9.27 16.33
N ALA A 119 7.77 8.86 15.14
CA ALA A 119 8.45 9.73 14.19
C ALA A 119 7.62 10.97 13.87
N THR A 120 6.30 10.79 13.69
CA THR A 120 5.37 11.90 13.40
C THR A 120 5.28 12.89 14.55
N ARG A 121 5.30 12.43 15.81
CA ARG A 121 5.29 13.31 16.99
C ARG A 121 6.60 14.02 17.21
N LEU A 122 7.73 13.34 17.02
CA LEU A 122 9.05 13.95 17.14
C LEU A 122 9.20 15.08 16.12
N ILE A 123 8.77 14.87 14.89
CA ILE A 123 8.79 15.90 13.83
C ILE A 123 7.85 17.08 14.19
N ALA A 124 6.62 16.77 14.63
CA ALA A 124 5.67 17.81 15.05
C ALA A 124 6.20 18.66 16.22
N ALA A 125 6.90 18.05 17.17
CA ALA A 125 7.48 18.72 18.33
C ALA A 125 8.73 19.57 17.92
N ALA A 126 9.57 19.05 17.04
CA ALA A 126 10.78 19.75 16.58
C ALA A 126 10.45 21.03 15.78
N TRP A 127 9.31 21.08 15.09
CA TRP A 127 8.87 22.20 14.27
C TRP A 127 7.58 22.83 14.79
N SER A 128 7.55 23.12 16.08
CA SER A 128 6.40 23.58 16.86
C SER A 128 5.47 24.62 16.22
N PRO A 129 5.92 25.68 15.48
CA PRO A 129 4.99 26.62 14.85
C PRO A 129 4.28 26.07 13.60
N LEU A 130 4.80 24.99 12.96
CA LEU A 130 4.31 24.38 11.72
C LEU A 130 3.92 22.90 11.88
N GLY A 131 3.70 22.44 13.11
CA GLY A 131 3.64 21.00 13.47
C GLY A 131 2.84 20.11 12.52
N GLY A 132 1.66 20.52 12.10
CA GLY A 132 0.87 19.75 11.12
C GLY A 132 1.50 19.71 9.72
N MET A 133 1.99 20.86 9.23
CA MET A 133 2.66 20.92 7.92
C MET A 133 3.98 20.16 7.91
N ALA A 134 4.71 20.15 9.04
CA ALA A 134 5.94 19.38 9.18
C ALA A 134 5.70 17.87 9.07
N VAL A 135 4.61 17.36 9.63
CA VAL A 135 4.23 15.95 9.50
C VAL A 135 3.89 15.60 8.05
N VAL A 136 3.11 16.44 7.36
CA VAL A 136 2.82 16.27 5.91
C VAL A 136 4.11 16.23 5.10
N ALA A 137 5.02 17.19 5.33
CA ALA A 137 6.30 17.28 4.62
C ALA A 137 7.18 16.03 4.88
N PHE A 138 7.21 15.53 6.11
CA PHE A 138 7.93 14.31 6.48
C PHE A 138 7.37 13.07 5.75
N ILE A 139 6.05 12.87 5.80
CA ILE A 139 5.41 11.74 5.10
C ILE A 139 5.62 11.87 3.59
N ALA A 140 5.50 13.07 3.03
CA ALA A 140 5.78 13.35 1.62
C ALA A 140 7.23 13.00 1.26
N LEU A 141 8.20 13.42 2.08
CA LEU A 141 9.62 13.12 1.87
C LEU A 141 9.86 11.60 1.79
N ILE A 142 9.34 10.83 2.76
CA ILE A 142 9.46 9.36 2.75
C ILE A 142 8.80 8.78 1.51
N THR A 143 7.58 9.21 1.19
CA THR A 143 6.83 8.68 0.05
C THR A 143 7.54 8.95 -1.27
N PHE A 144 8.06 10.16 -1.47
CA PHE A 144 8.82 10.50 -2.67
C PHE A 144 10.19 9.85 -2.71
N ALA A 145 10.86 9.63 -1.58
CA ALA A 145 12.10 8.87 -1.50
C ALA A 145 11.86 7.40 -1.90
N VAL A 146 10.83 6.76 -1.34
CA VAL A 146 10.41 5.39 -1.69
C VAL A 146 10.08 5.30 -3.18
N LYS A 147 9.31 6.27 -3.71
CA LYS A 147 9.01 6.37 -5.14
C LYS A 147 10.28 6.46 -5.98
N ALA A 148 11.22 7.32 -5.62
CA ALA A 148 12.45 7.50 -6.37
C ALA A 148 13.31 6.22 -6.40
N VAL A 149 13.41 5.52 -5.27
CA VAL A 149 14.08 4.21 -5.16
C VAL A 149 13.37 3.17 -6.03
N LEU A 150 12.04 3.09 -5.97
CA LEU A 150 11.27 2.16 -6.78
C LEU A 150 11.39 2.47 -8.28
N ASP A 151 11.33 3.74 -8.68
CA ASP A 151 11.52 4.16 -10.08
C ASP A 151 12.92 3.79 -10.60
N SER A 152 13.95 3.99 -9.77
CA SER A 152 15.32 3.61 -10.10
C SER A 152 15.45 2.09 -10.23
N PHE A 153 14.90 1.33 -9.30
CA PHE A 153 14.87 -0.13 -9.35
C PHE A 153 14.19 -0.65 -10.62
N LEU A 154 13.02 -0.13 -10.95
CA LEU A 154 12.26 -0.55 -12.14
C LEU A 154 12.94 -0.19 -13.47
N ARG A 155 13.97 0.66 -13.45
CA ARG A 155 14.81 0.99 -14.63
C ARG A 155 16.08 0.13 -14.75
N THR A 156 16.40 -0.66 -13.72
CA THR A 156 17.52 -1.61 -13.77
C THR A 156 17.17 -2.82 -14.64
N GLU A 157 18.17 -3.62 -14.99
CA GLU A 157 17.99 -4.88 -15.73
C GLU A 157 17.04 -5.84 -15.00
N ILE A 158 17.18 -5.93 -13.68
CA ILE A 158 16.28 -6.74 -12.83
C ILE A 158 14.84 -6.20 -12.91
N GLY A 159 14.64 -4.89 -12.84
CA GLY A 159 13.34 -4.26 -13.00
C GLY A 159 12.74 -4.47 -14.40
N PHE A 160 13.56 -4.52 -15.44
CA PHE A 160 13.13 -4.88 -16.79
C PHE A 160 12.68 -6.34 -16.87
N ALA A 161 13.48 -7.28 -16.33
CA ALA A 161 13.15 -8.70 -16.27
C ALA A 161 11.86 -8.94 -15.48
N LEU A 162 11.66 -8.22 -14.37
CA LEU A 162 10.45 -8.28 -13.56
C LEU A 162 9.19 -7.86 -14.35
N ARG A 163 9.26 -6.74 -15.09
CA ARG A 163 8.16 -6.25 -15.91
C ARG A 163 7.85 -7.20 -17.07
N ALA A 164 8.89 -7.74 -17.71
CA ALA A 164 8.74 -8.70 -18.78
C ALA A 164 8.15 -10.04 -18.30
N THR A 165 8.47 -10.45 -17.06
CA THR A 165 7.89 -11.64 -16.41
C THR A 165 6.38 -11.49 -16.25
N GLY A 166 5.89 -10.33 -15.81
CA GLY A 166 4.45 -10.07 -15.68
C GLY A 166 3.73 -9.93 -17.02
N GLU A 167 4.43 -9.49 -18.09
CA GLU A 167 3.81 -9.34 -19.40
C GLU A 167 3.70 -10.68 -20.15
N ASN A 168 4.75 -11.51 -20.11
CA ASN A 168 4.73 -12.86 -20.70
C ASN A 168 5.81 -13.76 -20.07
N GLU A 169 5.41 -14.56 -19.09
CA GLU A 169 6.29 -15.47 -18.35
C GLU A 169 6.97 -16.50 -19.27
N GLY A 170 6.23 -17.06 -20.25
CA GLY A 170 6.76 -18.06 -21.18
C GLY A 170 7.84 -17.50 -22.09
N MET A 171 7.64 -16.29 -22.61
CA MET A 171 8.62 -15.63 -23.47
C MET A 171 9.92 -15.34 -22.72
N ILE A 172 9.82 -14.81 -21.49
CA ILE A 172 11.02 -14.43 -20.74
C ILE A 172 11.80 -15.64 -20.24
N THR A 173 11.11 -16.75 -19.96
CA THR A 173 11.76 -18.04 -19.63
C THR A 173 12.52 -18.58 -20.84
N ALA A 174 11.99 -18.45 -22.05
CA ALA A 174 12.69 -18.84 -23.28
C ALA A 174 13.97 -18.02 -23.52
N HIS A 175 14.03 -16.79 -23.00
CA HIS A 175 15.25 -15.94 -23.00
C HIS A 175 16.22 -16.26 -21.86
N GLY A 176 15.98 -17.32 -21.05
CA GLY A 176 16.88 -17.78 -20.00
C GLY A 176 16.73 -17.07 -18.65
N VAL A 177 15.74 -16.21 -18.47
CA VAL A 177 15.48 -15.54 -17.19
C VAL A 177 14.72 -16.48 -16.27
N ASN A 178 15.17 -16.58 -15.01
CA ASN A 178 14.47 -17.36 -13.98
C ASN A 178 13.28 -16.55 -13.45
N THR A 179 12.08 -16.83 -13.96
CA THR A 179 10.83 -16.14 -13.60
C THR A 179 10.44 -16.37 -12.15
N ALA A 180 10.78 -17.52 -11.55
CA ALA A 180 10.54 -17.80 -10.12
C ALA A 180 11.31 -16.81 -9.23
N THR A 181 12.57 -16.52 -9.57
CA THR A 181 13.38 -15.54 -8.84
C THR A 181 12.81 -14.12 -9.01
N MET A 182 12.34 -13.78 -10.20
CA MET A 182 11.70 -12.47 -10.45
C MET A 182 10.40 -12.31 -9.64
N LYS A 183 9.55 -13.34 -9.60
CA LYS A 183 8.33 -13.35 -8.76
C LYS A 183 8.68 -13.18 -7.28
N LEU A 184 9.66 -13.93 -6.76
CA LEU A 184 10.14 -13.82 -5.38
C LEU A 184 10.61 -12.39 -5.05
N ALA A 185 11.45 -11.82 -5.91
CA ALA A 185 11.98 -10.47 -5.72
C ALA A 185 10.86 -9.40 -5.73
N GLY A 186 9.94 -9.51 -6.69
CA GLY A 186 8.84 -8.57 -6.81
C GLY A 186 7.84 -8.64 -5.65
N LEU A 187 7.46 -9.85 -5.23
CA LEU A 187 6.57 -10.06 -4.07
C LEU A 187 7.23 -9.62 -2.77
N SER A 188 8.54 -9.89 -2.61
CA SER A 188 9.32 -9.44 -1.46
C SER A 188 9.34 -7.93 -1.36
N LEU A 189 9.73 -7.23 -2.42
CA LEU A 189 9.79 -5.77 -2.44
C LEU A 189 8.41 -5.15 -2.23
N ALA A 190 7.38 -5.66 -2.89
CA ALA A 190 6.01 -5.17 -2.79
C ALA A 190 5.49 -5.24 -1.34
N ASN A 191 5.61 -6.42 -0.71
CA ASN A 191 5.16 -6.62 0.67
C ASN A 191 6.02 -5.84 1.68
N GLY A 192 7.31 -5.62 1.38
CA GLY A 192 8.17 -4.70 2.14
C GLY A 192 7.62 -3.27 2.13
N LEU A 193 7.25 -2.73 0.96
CA LEU A 193 6.65 -1.41 0.83
C LEU A 193 5.31 -1.31 1.56
N VAL A 194 4.50 -2.36 1.48
CA VAL A 194 3.21 -2.42 2.19
C VAL A 194 3.41 -2.39 3.71
N ALA A 195 4.34 -3.17 4.24
CA ALA A 195 4.66 -3.18 5.66
C ALA A 195 5.27 -1.85 6.13
N LEU A 196 6.11 -1.21 5.33
CA LEU A 196 6.61 0.14 5.59
C LEU A 196 5.46 1.14 5.73
N SER A 197 4.48 1.07 4.83
CA SER A 197 3.26 1.89 4.91
C SER A 197 2.48 1.61 6.20
N GLY A 198 2.29 0.32 6.56
CA GLY A 198 1.60 -0.08 7.79
C GLY A 198 2.27 0.46 9.05
N ALA A 199 3.61 0.41 9.12
CA ALA A 199 4.39 0.97 10.21
C ALA A 199 4.26 2.49 10.32
N LEU A 200 4.28 3.19 9.17
CA LEU A 200 4.11 4.64 9.12
C LEU A 200 2.69 5.05 9.53
N VAL A 201 1.68 4.32 9.06
CA VAL A 201 0.27 4.57 9.40
C VAL A 201 0.02 4.29 10.88
N ALA A 202 0.59 3.23 11.47
CA ALA A 202 0.46 2.96 12.91
C ALA A 202 1.07 4.09 13.76
N GLN A 203 2.25 4.59 13.38
CA GLN A 203 2.90 5.72 14.07
C GLN A 203 2.09 7.02 13.94
N TYR A 204 1.51 7.26 12.77
CA TYR A 204 0.67 8.42 12.50
C TYR A 204 -0.66 8.35 13.24
N SER A 205 -1.35 7.19 13.18
CA SER A 205 -2.65 6.99 13.83
C SER A 205 -2.55 6.90 15.36
N GLY A 206 -1.36 6.57 15.88
CA GLY A 206 -1.11 6.41 17.31
C GLY A 206 -1.61 5.09 17.89
N PHE A 207 -1.91 4.10 17.05
CA PHE A 207 -2.25 2.74 17.47
C PHE A 207 -1.96 1.73 16.35
N ALA A 208 -1.76 0.47 16.71
CA ALA A 208 -1.73 -0.67 15.81
C ALA A 208 -2.85 -1.64 16.19
N ASP A 209 -3.57 -2.15 15.20
CA ASP A 209 -4.67 -3.10 15.37
C ASP A 209 -4.54 -4.24 14.36
N VAL A 210 -4.83 -5.48 14.78
CA VAL A 210 -4.70 -6.67 13.92
C VAL A 210 -5.66 -6.63 12.72
N GLY A 211 -6.77 -5.91 12.85
CA GLY A 211 -7.76 -5.75 11.77
C GLY A 211 -7.51 -4.56 10.84
N MET A 212 -6.48 -3.73 11.09
CA MET A 212 -6.26 -2.48 10.32
C MET A 212 -5.85 -2.72 8.87
N GLY A 213 -5.36 -3.91 8.54
CA GLY A 213 -4.96 -4.29 7.18
C GLY A 213 -6.10 -4.74 6.30
N ILE A 214 -7.26 -5.08 6.87
CA ILE A 214 -8.40 -5.60 6.11
C ILE A 214 -8.89 -4.57 5.09
N GLY A 215 -8.78 -4.90 3.81
CA GLY A 215 -9.17 -4.06 2.68
C GLY A 215 -8.08 -3.11 2.18
N THR A 216 -6.85 -3.23 2.68
CA THR A 216 -5.71 -2.44 2.19
C THR A 216 -5.45 -2.75 0.70
N ILE A 217 -5.56 -4.00 0.28
CA ILE A 217 -5.45 -4.37 -1.13
C ILE A 217 -6.50 -3.64 -1.99
N VAL A 218 -7.73 -3.55 -1.52
CA VAL A 218 -8.84 -2.88 -2.24
C VAL A 218 -8.53 -1.39 -2.39
N THR A 219 -8.05 -0.74 -1.33
CA THR A 219 -7.66 0.68 -1.38
C THR A 219 -6.46 0.91 -2.29
N GLY A 220 -5.49 -0.01 -2.28
CA GLY A 220 -4.33 0.01 -3.17
C GLY A 220 -4.72 -0.15 -4.64
N LEU A 221 -5.56 -1.13 -4.96
CA LEU A 221 -6.10 -1.32 -6.31
C LEU A 221 -6.90 -0.10 -6.79
N ALA A 222 -7.75 0.47 -5.91
CA ALA A 222 -8.48 1.69 -6.24
C ALA A 222 -7.52 2.84 -6.60
N ALA A 223 -6.45 3.03 -5.81
CA ALA A 223 -5.44 4.05 -6.09
C ALA A 223 -4.74 3.81 -7.44
N VAL A 224 -4.38 2.57 -7.76
CA VAL A 224 -3.75 2.19 -9.04
C VAL A 224 -4.69 2.47 -10.22
N ILE A 225 -5.97 2.10 -10.11
CA ILE A 225 -6.96 2.25 -11.17
C ILE A 225 -7.33 3.72 -11.38
N ILE A 226 -7.62 4.45 -10.29
CA ILE A 226 -7.93 5.89 -10.36
C ILE A 226 -6.73 6.64 -10.95
N GLY A 227 -5.54 6.39 -10.44
CA GLY A 227 -4.32 7.01 -10.95
C GLY A 227 -4.08 6.72 -12.42
N GLY A 228 -4.16 5.46 -12.83
CA GLY A 228 -3.99 5.02 -14.23
C GLY A 228 -5.06 5.55 -15.19
N SER A 229 -6.28 5.85 -14.69
CA SER A 229 -7.33 6.46 -15.49
C SER A 229 -7.12 7.96 -15.72
N LEU A 230 -6.50 8.65 -14.76
CA LEU A 230 -6.24 10.09 -14.81
C LEU A 230 -4.96 10.41 -15.58
N ILE A 231 -3.89 9.63 -15.36
CA ILE A 231 -2.58 9.87 -15.98
C ILE A 231 -2.20 8.61 -16.79
N ARG A 232 -2.52 8.61 -18.09
CA ARG A 232 -2.11 7.54 -19.01
C ARG A 232 -0.69 7.81 -19.50
N SER A 233 0.29 7.06 -18.97
CA SER A 233 1.67 7.13 -19.44
C SER A 233 2.30 5.74 -19.44
N ARG A 234 3.22 5.50 -20.41
CA ARG A 234 4.05 4.29 -20.46
C ARG A 234 5.40 4.45 -19.75
N ARG A 235 5.74 5.66 -19.32
CA ARG A 235 6.99 5.93 -18.58
C ARG A 235 6.82 5.53 -17.12
N VAL A 236 7.72 4.72 -16.59
CA VAL A 236 7.68 4.20 -15.21
C VAL A 236 7.44 5.31 -14.17
N GLY A 237 8.23 6.40 -14.23
CA GLY A 237 8.11 7.47 -13.26
C GLY A 237 6.76 8.21 -13.26
N TRP A 238 6.04 8.23 -14.39
CA TRP A 238 4.68 8.76 -14.46
C TRP A 238 3.64 7.74 -14.00
N MET A 239 3.89 6.44 -14.21
CA MET A 239 3.01 5.37 -13.72
C MET A 239 3.00 5.34 -12.20
N THR A 240 4.17 5.38 -11.54
CA THR A 240 4.27 5.42 -10.08
C THR A 240 3.72 6.73 -9.50
N ALA A 241 3.97 7.87 -10.17
CA ALA A 241 3.37 9.16 -9.78
C ALA A 241 1.84 9.13 -9.87
N SER A 242 1.28 8.48 -10.90
CA SER A 242 -0.17 8.34 -11.05
C SER A 242 -0.80 7.56 -9.89
N VAL A 243 -0.11 6.51 -9.40
CA VAL A 243 -0.57 5.71 -8.25
C VAL A 243 -0.64 6.56 -6.98
N LEU A 244 0.40 7.36 -6.70
CA LEU A 244 0.39 8.27 -5.55
C LEU A 244 -0.71 9.31 -5.65
N PHE A 245 -0.89 9.90 -6.83
CA PHE A 245 -1.99 10.83 -7.07
C PHE A 245 -3.36 10.15 -6.89
N GLY A 246 -3.52 8.94 -7.41
CA GLY A 246 -4.73 8.12 -7.23
C GLY A 246 -5.02 7.82 -5.76
N SER A 247 -4.00 7.53 -4.95
CA SER A 247 -4.14 7.33 -3.51
C SER A 247 -4.64 8.58 -2.79
N ILE A 248 -4.09 9.76 -3.13
CA ILE A 248 -4.54 11.03 -2.55
C ILE A 248 -5.99 11.31 -2.94
N VAL A 249 -6.35 11.15 -4.23
CA VAL A 249 -7.72 11.35 -4.72
C VAL A 249 -8.69 10.40 -4.03
N TYR A 250 -8.34 9.13 -3.91
CA TYR A 250 -9.14 8.13 -3.22
C TYR A 250 -9.39 8.51 -1.75
N ARG A 251 -8.33 8.89 -1.00
CA ARG A 251 -8.47 9.30 0.41
C ARG A 251 -9.28 10.57 0.56
N LEU A 252 -9.12 11.51 -0.35
CA LEU A 252 -9.92 12.72 -0.37
C LEU A 252 -11.40 12.40 -0.59
N ALA A 253 -11.71 11.49 -1.51
CA ALA A 253 -13.07 11.02 -1.75
C ALA A 253 -13.67 10.36 -0.49
N VAL A 254 -12.89 9.50 0.21
CA VAL A 254 -13.34 8.84 1.46
C VAL A 254 -13.61 9.88 2.56
N VAL A 255 -12.70 10.83 2.78
CA VAL A 255 -12.85 11.87 3.82
C VAL A 255 -14.05 12.77 3.53
N LEU A 256 -14.27 13.15 2.26
CA LEU A 256 -15.45 13.93 1.87
C LEU A 256 -16.73 13.12 2.04
N ALA A 257 -16.75 11.86 1.64
CA ALA A 257 -17.91 10.99 1.77
C ALA A 257 -18.31 10.77 3.24
N LEU A 258 -17.33 10.59 4.14
CA LEU A 258 -17.60 10.51 5.58
C LEU A 258 -18.16 11.82 6.14
N ARG A 259 -17.59 12.96 5.74
CA ARG A 259 -18.03 14.25 6.23
C ARG A 259 -19.48 14.57 5.84
N TYR A 260 -19.81 14.38 4.56
CA TYR A 260 -21.16 14.63 4.06
C TYR A 260 -22.13 13.51 4.44
N GLY A 261 -21.64 12.27 4.52
CA GLY A 261 -22.41 11.11 4.96
C GLY A 261 -22.93 11.24 6.39
N TYR A 262 -22.16 11.87 7.29
CA TYR A 262 -22.60 12.14 8.66
C TYR A 262 -23.89 12.99 8.69
N VAL A 263 -24.06 13.91 7.75
CA VAL A 263 -25.29 14.73 7.64
C VAL A 263 -26.50 13.88 7.22
N VAL A 264 -26.27 12.77 6.51
CA VAL A 264 -27.31 11.82 6.04
C VAL A 264 -27.53 10.67 7.02
N GLY A 265 -26.79 10.66 8.16
CA GLY A 265 -26.95 9.64 9.21
C GLY A 265 -25.97 8.46 9.11
N PHE A 266 -24.94 8.51 8.26
CA PHE A 266 -23.90 7.49 8.23
C PHE A 266 -23.07 7.51 9.53
N GLN A 267 -22.76 6.32 10.03
CA GLN A 267 -21.92 6.12 11.21
C GLN A 267 -20.49 5.72 10.80
N ALA A 268 -19.54 5.77 11.74
CA ALA A 268 -18.18 5.33 11.52
C ALA A 268 -18.07 3.83 11.12
N SER A 269 -19.05 3.00 11.50
CA SER A 269 -19.20 1.61 11.10
C SER A 269 -19.39 1.44 9.58
N ASP A 270 -20.00 2.45 8.92
CA ASP A 270 -20.33 2.39 7.48
C ASP A 270 -19.15 2.75 6.58
N LEU A 271 -17.98 3.02 7.18
CA LEU A 271 -16.76 3.39 6.47
C LEU A 271 -16.39 2.32 5.41
N LYS A 272 -16.52 1.03 5.75
CA LYS A 272 -16.23 -0.08 4.82
C LYS A 272 -17.24 -0.11 3.65
N LEU A 273 -18.49 0.20 3.88
CA LEU A 273 -19.51 0.31 2.83
C LEU A 273 -19.20 1.47 1.90
N ILE A 274 -18.90 2.65 2.45
CA ILE A 274 -18.56 3.85 1.69
C ILE A 274 -17.31 3.62 0.84
N THR A 275 -16.26 3.06 1.41
CA THR A 275 -15.01 2.76 0.69
C THR A 275 -15.26 1.78 -0.45
N SER A 276 -16.05 0.71 -0.23
CA SER A 276 -16.40 -0.26 -1.27
C SER A 276 -17.19 0.39 -2.41
N LEU A 277 -18.14 1.28 -2.08
CA LEU A 277 -18.93 2.00 -3.10
C LEU A 277 -18.04 2.92 -3.95
N ILE A 278 -17.10 3.63 -3.33
CA ILE A 278 -16.14 4.48 -4.04
C ILE A 278 -15.29 3.64 -5.01
N VAL A 279 -14.84 2.45 -4.57
CA VAL A 279 -14.05 1.54 -5.42
C VAL A 279 -14.88 1.03 -6.59
N ILE A 280 -16.14 0.63 -6.35
CA ILE A 280 -17.04 0.20 -7.43
C ILE A 280 -17.23 1.34 -8.45
N LEU A 281 -17.48 2.55 -8.00
CA LEU A 281 -17.60 3.70 -8.88
C LEU A 281 -16.31 3.98 -9.67
N ALA A 282 -15.16 3.86 -9.01
CA ALA A 282 -13.85 4.02 -9.65
C ALA A 282 -13.58 2.98 -10.76
N LEU A 283 -14.03 1.74 -10.55
CA LEU A 283 -13.90 0.65 -11.52
C LEU A 283 -14.89 0.79 -12.70
N VAL A 284 -16.12 1.18 -12.41
CA VAL A 284 -17.21 1.26 -13.39
C VAL A 284 -17.07 2.51 -14.28
N ALA A 285 -16.59 3.62 -13.74
CA ALA A 285 -16.48 4.88 -14.49
C ALA A 285 -15.63 4.79 -15.78
N PRO A 286 -14.41 4.19 -15.79
CA PRO A 286 -13.64 3.98 -17.01
C PRO A 286 -14.35 3.07 -18.01
N TYR A 287 -14.97 1.98 -17.53
CA TYR A 287 -15.72 1.03 -18.38
C TYR A 287 -16.89 1.70 -19.13
N LEU A 288 -17.68 2.51 -18.44
CA LEU A 288 -18.78 3.26 -19.04
C LEU A 288 -18.29 4.29 -20.07
N ARG A 289 -17.15 4.93 -19.79
CA ARG A 289 -16.54 5.92 -20.69
C ARG A 289 -16.02 5.28 -21.99
N ASP A 290 -15.39 4.12 -21.90
CA ASP A 290 -14.89 3.37 -23.07
C ASP A 290 -16.05 2.80 -23.90
N ARG A 291 -17.13 2.32 -23.26
CA ARG A 291 -18.34 1.87 -23.94
C ARG A 291 -19.02 3.00 -24.74
N LYS A 292 -19.04 4.21 -24.16
CA LYS A 292 -19.61 5.38 -24.82
C LYS A 292 -18.77 5.81 -26.03
N ARG A 293 -17.43 5.75 -25.93
CA ARG A 293 -16.52 6.03 -27.07
C ARG A 293 -16.66 5.03 -28.20
N ARG A 294 -16.78 3.73 -27.91
CA ARG A 294 -16.98 2.69 -28.94
C ARG A 294 -18.32 2.84 -29.68
N ARG A 295 -19.39 3.30 -29.01
CA ARG A 295 -20.69 3.59 -29.65
C ARG A 295 -20.61 4.79 -30.57
N VAL A 296 -19.86 5.83 -30.21
CA VAL A 296 -19.69 7.03 -31.08
C VAL A 296 -18.80 6.74 -32.30
N GLN A 297 -17.93 5.76 -32.24
CA GLN A 297 -17.09 5.33 -33.39
C GLN A 297 -17.80 4.32 -34.32
N ALA A 298 -18.92 3.75 -33.90
CA ALA A 298 -19.70 2.77 -34.66
C ALA A 298 -20.92 3.39 -35.38
N CYS A 299 -21.18 4.70 -35.18
CA CYS A 299 -22.07 5.53 -35.94
C CYS A 299 -21.31 6.46 -36.86
#